data_dfdd3a5ed850474015ef06f0cdb22985
#
_entry.id   dfdd3a5ed850474015ef06f0cdb22985
#
_cell.length_a   1.000
_cell.length_b   1.000
_cell.length_c   1.000
_cell.angle_alpha   90.00
_cell.angle_beta   90.00
_cell.angle_gamma   90.00
#
_symmetry.space_group_name_H-M   'P 1'
#
loop_
_entity.id
_entity.type
_entity.pdbx_description
1 polymer ?
#
loop_
_entity_poly.entity_id
_entity_poly.type
_entity_poly.pdbx_seq_one_letter_code
_entity_poly.pdbx_strand_id
1 'polypeptide(L)'
;IVDNDYKARGVDIAADEVFVSDGAKCDVGNIQEIFDTTAKVAIPDPVYPVYRDTNIMAGRSLTFLPCTRESGFSPALPKTACDLIYLCSPNNPTGSVMTKEELTQWVRYAQQNKAIIIFDSAYKEYIRTDGIPHSIYEIDGAKEVAIELRSFSKTAGFTGVRCAYMVVPHALKAMAPSGAEVELNPLWSRRHCTKFNGVAYVIQRAAEAVFSDEGKREVKAMTDYYMENARLIREGLQAKGFTVYGGKDAPYIWLATPAGMTSVMFFEKLLHDAQLVCTPGSGFGACGEGYVRLTSFGTRENTLKALERIGKMSL
;
A
#
# COMPACT_ATOMS: atom_id res chain seq x y z
N ILE A 1 5.30 -18.00 6.28
CA ILE A 1 4.27 -17.04 5.80
C ILE A 1 2.89 -17.54 6.22
N VAL A 2 2.44 -18.68 5.71
CA VAL A 2 1.08 -19.20 5.93
C VAL A 2 0.70 -19.25 7.41
N ASP A 3 1.54 -19.84 8.26
CA ASP A 3 1.23 -20.01 9.68
C ASP A 3 1.22 -18.69 10.46
N ASN A 4 2.10 -17.74 10.11
CA ASN A 4 2.30 -16.50 10.86
C ASN A 4 1.42 -15.35 10.39
N ASP A 5 1.23 -15.21 9.07
CA ASP A 5 0.51 -14.08 8.50
C ASP A 5 -0.98 -14.36 8.28
N TYR A 6 -1.37 -15.64 8.14
CA TYR A 6 -2.74 -16.03 7.80
C TYR A 6 -3.41 -16.89 8.86
N LYS A 7 -2.91 -18.09 9.18
CA LYS A 7 -3.51 -18.97 10.19
C LYS A 7 -3.63 -18.32 11.56
N ALA A 8 -2.62 -17.54 11.97
CA ALA A 8 -2.66 -16.78 13.23
C ALA A 8 -3.82 -15.75 13.29
N ARG A 9 -4.46 -15.45 12.15
CA ARG A 9 -5.63 -14.56 12.01
C ARG A 9 -6.92 -15.30 11.65
N GLY A 10 -6.89 -16.63 11.68
CA GLY A 10 -8.03 -17.46 11.31
C GLY A 10 -8.28 -17.53 9.80
N VAL A 11 -7.30 -17.15 8.98
CA VAL A 11 -7.37 -17.18 7.51
C VAL A 11 -6.68 -18.45 7.01
N ASP A 12 -7.36 -19.24 6.21
CA ASP A 12 -6.82 -20.45 5.57
C ASP A 12 -6.28 -20.11 4.17
N ILE A 13 -4.96 -20.17 4.00
CA ILE A 13 -4.23 -20.02 2.73
C ILE A 13 -3.31 -21.23 2.58
N ALA A 14 -3.33 -21.88 1.44
CA ALA A 14 -2.43 -22.97 1.11
C ALA A 14 -1.03 -22.46 0.72
N ALA A 15 0.00 -23.28 0.93
CA ALA A 15 1.37 -22.87 0.64
C ALA A 15 1.61 -22.58 -0.87
N ASP A 16 0.91 -23.26 -1.76
CA ASP A 16 0.98 -23.09 -3.21
C ASP A 16 0.10 -21.94 -3.74
N GLU A 17 -0.61 -21.24 -2.84
CA GLU A 17 -1.24 -19.95 -3.13
C GLU A 17 -0.29 -18.76 -2.86
N VAL A 18 0.89 -19.01 -2.24
CA VAL A 18 1.87 -17.99 -1.86
C VAL A 18 3.07 -18.00 -2.81
N PHE A 19 3.32 -16.90 -3.47
CA PHE A 19 4.40 -16.72 -4.45
C PHE A 19 5.43 -15.71 -3.93
N VAL A 20 6.60 -16.19 -3.52
CA VAL A 20 7.69 -15.34 -3.02
C VAL A 20 8.36 -14.61 -4.19
N SER A 21 8.60 -13.31 -4.03
CA SER A 21 9.13 -12.42 -5.06
C SER A 21 10.24 -11.50 -4.52
N ASP A 22 10.87 -10.76 -5.41
CA ASP A 22 11.93 -9.80 -5.10
C ASP A 22 11.41 -8.38 -4.76
N GLY A 23 10.11 -8.22 -4.57
CA GLY A 23 9.51 -6.96 -4.13
C GLY A 23 8.09 -6.75 -4.65
N ALA A 24 7.21 -6.19 -3.82
CA ALA A 24 5.83 -5.88 -4.21
C ALA A 24 5.73 -4.97 -5.45
N LYS A 25 6.71 -4.09 -5.70
CA LYS A 25 6.77 -3.30 -6.94
C LYS A 25 6.92 -4.18 -8.17
N CYS A 26 7.78 -5.21 -8.11
CA CYS A 26 7.93 -6.17 -9.19
C CYS A 26 6.65 -6.98 -9.39
N ASP A 27 5.98 -7.36 -8.30
CA ASP A 27 4.70 -8.06 -8.35
C ASP A 27 3.62 -7.21 -9.05
N VAL A 28 3.51 -5.92 -8.69
CA VAL A 28 2.58 -4.98 -9.37
C VAL A 28 2.87 -4.88 -10.87
N GLY A 29 4.15 -4.80 -11.25
CA GLY A 29 4.55 -4.74 -12.66
C GLY A 29 4.29 -6.06 -13.40
N ASN A 30 4.62 -7.17 -12.76
CA ASN A 30 4.58 -8.49 -13.36
C ASN A 30 3.17 -9.06 -13.50
N ILE A 31 2.26 -8.78 -12.53
CA ILE A 31 0.88 -9.26 -12.57
C ILE A 31 0.11 -8.74 -13.79
N GLN A 32 0.56 -7.64 -14.37
CA GLN A 32 -0.01 -7.05 -15.57
C GLN A 32 -0.10 -8.05 -16.75
N GLU A 33 0.82 -9.01 -16.81
CA GLU A 33 0.95 -9.92 -17.95
C GLU A 33 -0.11 -11.00 -18.02
N ILE A 34 -0.85 -11.26 -16.93
CA ILE A 34 -1.96 -12.23 -16.95
C ILE A 34 -3.32 -11.62 -17.21
N PHE A 35 -3.40 -10.30 -17.35
CA PHE A 35 -4.65 -9.59 -17.64
C PHE A 35 -4.65 -9.00 -19.05
N ASP A 36 -5.82 -8.96 -19.66
CA ASP A 36 -5.99 -8.37 -20.99
C ASP A 36 -5.67 -6.87 -20.99
N THR A 37 -5.14 -6.38 -22.11
CA THR A 37 -4.81 -4.95 -22.28
C THR A 37 -6.05 -4.06 -22.38
N THR A 38 -7.22 -4.63 -22.69
CA THR A 38 -8.50 -3.93 -22.73
C THR A 38 -9.19 -3.82 -21.36
N ALA A 39 -8.63 -4.48 -20.33
CA ALA A 39 -9.18 -4.44 -18.97
C ALA A 39 -9.30 -3.01 -18.46
N LYS A 40 -10.47 -2.67 -17.91
CA LYS A 40 -10.77 -1.38 -17.28
C LYS A 40 -10.27 -1.38 -15.86
N VAL A 41 -9.42 -0.43 -15.52
CA VAL A 41 -8.73 -0.39 -14.23
C VAL A 41 -9.22 0.79 -13.40
N ALA A 42 -9.62 0.55 -12.15
CA ALA A 42 -9.92 1.58 -11.16
C ALA A 42 -8.75 1.73 -10.16
N ILE A 43 -8.32 2.97 -9.95
CA ILE A 43 -7.18 3.31 -9.09
C ILE A 43 -7.57 4.49 -8.18
N PRO A 44 -7.36 4.42 -6.84
CA PRO A 44 -7.50 5.57 -5.95
C PRO A 44 -6.60 6.73 -6.36
N ASP A 45 -7.01 7.96 -6.08
CA ASP A 45 -6.23 9.18 -6.29
C ASP A 45 -6.39 10.09 -5.06
N PRO A 46 -5.33 10.38 -4.29
CA PRO A 46 -3.92 10.04 -4.52
C PRO A 46 -3.57 8.60 -4.10
N VAL A 47 -2.58 8.03 -4.77
CA VAL A 47 -2.10 6.68 -4.46
C VAL A 47 -0.64 6.49 -4.92
N TYR A 48 -0.04 5.36 -4.56
CA TYR A 48 1.29 4.96 -5.00
C TYR A 48 1.37 4.93 -6.55
N PRO A 49 2.24 5.75 -7.18
CA PRO A 49 2.20 5.98 -8.63
C PRO A 49 2.40 4.71 -9.49
N VAL A 50 3.03 3.69 -8.93
CA VAL A 50 3.35 2.44 -9.66
C VAL A 50 2.10 1.76 -10.21
N TYR A 51 0.95 1.84 -9.52
CA TYR A 51 -0.29 1.24 -10.04
C TYR A 51 -0.75 1.94 -11.32
N ARG A 52 -0.69 3.27 -11.34
CA ARG A 52 -1.00 4.07 -12.54
C ARG A 52 0.00 3.76 -13.66
N ASP A 53 1.28 3.89 -13.36
CA ASP A 53 2.34 3.87 -14.37
C ASP A 53 2.44 2.49 -15.02
N THR A 54 2.34 1.39 -14.26
CA THR A 54 2.38 0.03 -14.82
C THR A 54 1.18 -0.27 -15.72
N ASN A 55 -0.01 0.23 -15.39
CA ASN A 55 -1.19 0.05 -16.24
C ASN A 55 -1.13 0.92 -17.50
N ILE A 56 -0.60 2.14 -17.43
CA ILE A 56 -0.32 2.97 -18.61
C ILE A 56 0.70 2.28 -19.53
N MET A 57 1.79 1.75 -18.98
CA MET A 57 2.79 0.98 -19.74
C MET A 57 2.18 -0.26 -20.40
N ALA A 58 1.19 -0.87 -19.78
CA ALA A 58 0.44 -2.01 -20.35
C ALA A 58 -0.65 -1.59 -21.35
N GLY A 59 -0.85 -0.29 -21.60
CA GLY A 59 -1.82 0.24 -22.56
C GLY A 59 -3.28 0.26 -22.07
N ARG A 60 -3.52 0.13 -20.75
CA ARG A 60 -4.88 0.09 -20.19
C ARG A 60 -5.49 1.46 -19.94
N SER A 61 -6.81 1.52 -20.02
CA SER A 61 -7.59 2.68 -19.63
C SER A 61 -7.75 2.73 -18.10
N LEU A 62 -7.60 3.91 -17.51
CA LEU A 62 -7.69 4.14 -16.08
C LEU A 62 -8.93 4.95 -15.70
N THR A 63 -9.59 4.54 -14.64
CA THR A 63 -10.60 5.31 -13.91
C THR A 63 -10.02 5.70 -12.55
N PHE A 64 -9.87 6.99 -12.29
CA PHE A 64 -9.41 7.48 -10.99
C PHE A 64 -10.58 7.61 -10.02
N LEU A 65 -10.37 7.14 -8.80
CA LEU A 65 -11.33 7.22 -7.69
C LEU A 65 -10.86 8.30 -6.72
N PRO A 66 -11.46 9.50 -6.73
CA PRO A 66 -11.04 10.59 -5.87
C PRO A 66 -11.10 10.21 -4.39
N CYS A 67 -9.99 10.40 -3.67
CA CYS A 67 -9.85 10.20 -2.24
C CYS A 67 -9.53 11.54 -1.62
N THR A 68 -10.54 12.24 -1.13
CA THR A 68 -10.43 13.60 -0.65
C THR A 68 -10.50 13.65 0.87
N ARG A 69 -10.26 14.84 1.44
CA ARG A 69 -10.40 15.08 2.87
C ARG A 69 -11.81 14.74 3.38
N GLU A 70 -12.84 15.05 2.59
CA GLU A 70 -14.25 14.81 2.93
C GLU A 70 -14.57 13.32 3.03
N SER A 71 -13.89 12.47 2.24
CA SER A 71 -14.02 11.01 2.30
C SER A 71 -13.04 10.36 3.30
N GLY A 72 -12.28 11.14 4.08
CA GLY A 72 -11.20 10.62 4.92
C GLY A 72 -10.09 9.95 4.11
N PHE A 73 -9.94 10.32 2.85
CA PHE A 73 -9.02 9.72 1.87
C PHE A 73 -9.31 8.25 1.56
N SER A 74 -10.53 7.79 1.81
CA SER A 74 -11.02 6.46 1.39
C SER A 74 -11.68 6.56 0.01
N PRO A 75 -11.42 5.63 -0.94
CA PRO A 75 -12.04 5.65 -2.25
C PRO A 75 -13.50 5.18 -2.18
N ALA A 76 -14.36 5.88 -2.91
CA ALA A 76 -15.73 5.42 -3.15
C ALA A 76 -15.76 4.33 -4.23
N LEU A 77 -16.78 3.47 -4.18
CA LEU A 77 -16.99 2.44 -5.21
C LEU A 77 -17.14 3.09 -6.61
N PRO A 78 -16.57 2.48 -7.67
CA PRO A 78 -16.69 2.99 -9.04
C PRO A 78 -18.13 3.09 -9.49
N LYS A 79 -18.48 4.17 -10.21
CA LYS A 79 -19.81 4.35 -10.81
C LYS A 79 -20.02 3.51 -12.07
N THR A 80 -18.92 3.08 -12.70
CA THR A 80 -18.91 2.23 -13.90
C THR A 80 -18.19 0.94 -13.57
N ALA A 81 -18.63 -0.16 -14.17
CA ALA A 81 -17.97 -1.46 -14.00
C ALA A 81 -16.50 -1.38 -14.45
N CYS A 82 -15.63 -1.99 -13.67
CA CYS A 82 -14.21 -2.15 -13.97
C CYS A 82 -13.81 -3.61 -13.74
N ASP A 83 -12.73 -4.03 -14.39
CA ASP A 83 -12.23 -5.40 -14.33
C ASP A 83 -11.15 -5.57 -13.26
N LEU A 84 -10.32 -4.53 -13.04
CA LEU A 84 -9.26 -4.51 -12.03
C LEU A 84 -9.43 -3.31 -11.10
N ILE A 85 -9.21 -3.53 -9.82
CA ILE A 85 -9.31 -2.50 -8.78
C ILE A 85 -8.05 -2.57 -7.92
N TYR A 86 -7.30 -1.46 -7.83
CA TYR A 86 -6.20 -1.37 -6.90
C TYR A 86 -6.67 -0.75 -5.59
N LEU A 87 -6.35 -1.38 -4.47
CA LEU A 87 -6.56 -0.85 -3.12
C LEU A 87 -5.26 -0.95 -2.33
N CYS A 88 -4.97 0.04 -1.52
CA CYS A 88 -3.79 0.05 -0.65
C CYS A 88 -4.22 0.41 0.78
N SER A 89 -4.01 -0.50 1.72
CA SER A 89 -4.33 -0.27 3.13
C SER A 89 -3.30 -0.95 4.04
N PRO A 90 -2.58 -0.18 4.86
CA PRO A 90 -2.54 1.29 4.95
C PRO A 90 -2.04 1.96 3.67
N ASN A 91 -2.64 3.12 3.32
CA ASN A 91 -2.39 3.77 2.04
C ASN A 91 -1.09 4.59 2.03
N ASN A 92 -0.38 4.49 0.93
CA ASN A 92 0.67 5.42 0.52
C ASN A 92 0.09 6.31 -0.60
N PRO A 93 -0.08 7.65 -0.40
CA PRO A 93 0.65 8.51 0.53
C PRO A 93 -0.09 8.93 1.81
N THR A 94 -1.39 8.74 1.92
CA THR A 94 -2.26 9.43 2.89
C THR A 94 -2.17 8.88 4.31
N GLY A 95 -1.69 7.63 4.45
CA GLY A 95 -1.68 6.93 5.73
C GLY A 95 -3.07 6.49 6.21
N SER A 96 -4.10 6.59 5.37
CA SER A 96 -5.44 6.09 5.68
C SER A 96 -5.47 4.56 5.69
N VAL A 97 -6.39 3.99 6.45
CA VAL A 97 -6.67 2.56 6.50
C VAL A 97 -8.13 2.31 6.17
N MET A 98 -8.41 1.13 5.62
CA MET A 98 -9.77 0.71 5.31
C MET A 98 -10.33 -0.14 6.45
N THR A 99 -11.55 0.16 6.88
CA THR A 99 -12.26 -0.62 7.87
C THR A 99 -12.75 -1.96 7.32
N LYS A 100 -13.15 -2.86 8.20
CA LYS A 100 -13.75 -4.15 7.81
C LYS A 100 -15.01 -3.95 6.96
N GLU A 101 -15.81 -2.96 7.30
CA GLU A 101 -17.04 -2.60 6.59
C GLU A 101 -16.75 -2.10 5.17
N GLU A 102 -15.77 -1.21 5.01
CA GLU A 102 -15.34 -0.71 3.70
C GLU A 102 -14.79 -1.84 2.84
N LEU A 103 -13.90 -2.68 3.36
CA LEU A 103 -13.37 -3.84 2.62
C LEU A 103 -14.48 -4.83 2.24
N THR A 104 -15.47 -5.04 3.12
CA THR A 104 -16.64 -5.89 2.80
C THR A 104 -17.45 -5.33 1.63
N GLN A 105 -17.61 -4.01 1.55
CA GLN A 105 -18.29 -3.37 0.40
C GLN A 105 -17.49 -3.56 -0.89
N TRP A 106 -16.17 -3.45 -0.84
CA TRP A 106 -15.30 -3.68 -1.99
C TRP A 106 -15.32 -5.13 -2.48
N VAL A 107 -15.28 -6.10 -1.57
CA VAL A 107 -15.38 -7.52 -1.91
C VAL A 107 -16.73 -7.83 -2.57
N ARG A 108 -17.83 -7.34 -1.99
CA ARG A 108 -19.17 -7.50 -2.59
C ARG A 108 -19.29 -6.84 -3.98
N TYR A 109 -18.73 -5.63 -4.12
CA TYR A 109 -18.69 -4.96 -5.42
C TYR A 109 -17.93 -5.80 -6.46
N ALA A 110 -16.75 -6.33 -6.09
CA ALA A 110 -15.95 -7.16 -6.97
C ALA A 110 -16.68 -8.46 -7.38
N GLN A 111 -17.35 -9.14 -6.44
CA GLN A 111 -18.18 -10.32 -6.73
C GLN A 111 -19.31 -10.00 -7.71
N GLN A 112 -20.04 -8.91 -7.47
CA GLN A 112 -21.17 -8.50 -8.32
C GLN A 112 -20.77 -8.10 -9.73
N ASN A 113 -19.58 -7.50 -9.89
CA ASN A 113 -19.07 -6.99 -11.16
C ASN A 113 -18.05 -7.91 -11.82
N LYS A 114 -17.74 -9.08 -11.22
CA LYS A 114 -16.68 -10.00 -11.67
C LYS A 114 -15.32 -9.31 -11.80
N ALA A 115 -15.05 -8.34 -10.94
CA ALA A 115 -13.79 -7.58 -10.89
C ALA A 115 -12.78 -8.27 -9.98
N ILE A 116 -11.49 -8.02 -10.24
CA ILE A 116 -10.39 -8.51 -9.40
C ILE A 116 -9.81 -7.34 -8.61
N ILE A 117 -9.71 -7.51 -7.30
CA ILE A 117 -9.03 -6.57 -6.40
C ILE A 117 -7.54 -6.95 -6.31
N ILE A 118 -6.66 -5.99 -6.55
CA ILE A 118 -5.23 -6.07 -6.22
C ILE A 118 -5.03 -5.26 -4.96
N PHE A 119 -4.89 -5.95 -3.83
CA PHE A 119 -4.81 -5.38 -2.51
C PHE A 119 -3.36 -5.29 -2.03
N ASP A 120 -2.81 -4.09 -1.91
CA ASP A 120 -1.46 -3.85 -1.40
C ASP A 120 -1.50 -3.58 0.10
N SER A 121 -0.92 -4.48 0.88
CA SER A 121 -0.84 -4.44 2.33
C SER A 121 0.62 -4.38 2.84
N ALA A 122 1.47 -3.64 2.12
CA ALA A 122 2.90 -3.52 2.46
C ALA A 122 3.16 -2.88 3.83
N TYR A 123 2.18 -2.18 4.41
CA TYR A 123 2.32 -1.44 5.66
C TYR A 123 1.52 -2.03 6.83
N LYS A 124 1.04 -3.27 6.73
CA LYS A 124 0.19 -3.92 7.74
C LYS A 124 0.77 -3.92 9.16
N GLU A 125 2.11 -4.00 9.29
CA GLU A 125 2.79 -4.03 10.60
C GLU A 125 2.78 -2.68 11.32
N TYR A 126 2.35 -1.62 10.64
CA TYR A 126 2.21 -0.28 11.20
C TYR A 126 0.82 0.03 11.75
N ILE A 127 -0.17 -0.84 11.52
CA ILE A 127 -1.53 -0.68 12.03
C ILE A 127 -1.51 -0.73 13.55
N ARG A 128 -2.14 0.25 14.19
CA ARG A 128 -2.25 0.39 15.66
C ARG A 128 -3.70 0.51 16.12
N THR A 129 -4.62 0.80 15.20
CA THR A 129 -6.05 0.88 15.51
C THR A 129 -6.65 -0.52 15.54
N ASP A 130 -7.30 -0.85 16.65
CA ASP A 130 -7.99 -2.13 16.81
C ASP A 130 -9.11 -2.30 15.78
N GLY A 131 -9.30 -3.54 15.32
CA GLY A 131 -10.37 -3.91 14.37
C GLY A 131 -10.07 -3.56 12.90
N ILE A 132 -8.96 -2.91 12.59
CA ILE A 132 -8.52 -2.72 11.19
C ILE A 132 -7.95 -4.04 10.66
N PRO A 133 -8.47 -4.58 9.53
CA PRO A 133 -7.94 -5.80 8.93
C PRO A 133 -6.48 -5.65 8.48
N HIS A 134 -5.68 -6.66 8.76
CA HIS A 134 -4.30 -6.76 8.29
C HIS A 134 -4.19 -7.53 6.97
N SER A 135 -5.25 -8.18 6.56
CA SER A 135 -5.38 -8.92 5.30
C SER A 135 -6.78 -8.73 4.74
N ILE A 136 -6.88 -8.62 3.41
CA ILE A 136 -8.18 -8.62 2.76
C ILE A 136 -8.91 -9.97 2.96
N TYR A 137 -8.16 -11.05 3.19
CA TYR A 137 -8.73 -12.37 3.41
C TYR A 137 -9.36 -12.57 4.79
N GLU A 138 -9.30 -11.56 5.67
CA GLU A 138 -10.14 -11.49 6.86
C GLU A 138 -11.61 -11.13 6.53
N ILE A 139 -11.89 -10.84 5.25
CA ILE A 139 -13.24 -10.56 4.73
C ILE A 139 -13.76 -11.79 3.99
N ASP A 140 -14.96 -12.23 4.36
CA ASP A 140 -15.61 -13.36 3.73
C ASP A 140 -15.79 -13.16 2.22
N GLY A 141 -15.44 -14.17 1.42
CA GLY A 141 -15.50 -14.15 -0.04
C GLY A 141 -14.32 -13.44 -0.73
N ALA A 142 -13.39 -12.85 0.02
CA ALA A 142 -12.25 -12.14 -0.60
C ALA A 142 -11.34 -13.07 -1.41
N LYS A 143 -11.20 -14.34 -1.04
CA LYS A 143 -10.38 -15.31 -1.80
C LYS A 143 -10.90 -15.56 -3.23
N GLU A 144 -12.15 -15.27 -3.50
CA GLU A 144 -12.76 -15.44 -4.81
C GLU A 144 -12.48 -14.25 -5.74
N VAL A 145 -12.08 -13.08 -5.19
CA VAL A 145 -12.00 -11.83 -5.95
C VAL A 145 -10.73 -11.03 -5.72
N ALA A 146 -9.81 -11.45 -4.84
CA ALA A 146 -8.65 -10.63 -4.48
C ALA A 146 -7.30 -11.36 -4.61
N ILE A 147 -6.31 -10.62 -5.11
CA ILE A 147 -4.88 -10.90 -5.03
C ILE A 147 -4.30 -9.99 -3.95
N GLU A 148 -3.51 -10.53 -3.02
CA GLU A 148 -2.88 -9.73 -1.97
C GLU A 148 -1.37 -9.61 -2.18
N LEU A 149 -0.85 -8.38 -2.06
CA LEU A 149 0.57 -8.06 -2.13
C LEU A 149 1.13 -7.75 -0.75
N ARG A 150 2.29 -8.33 -0.43
CA ARG A 150 2.99 -8.17 0.84
C ARG A 150 4.45 -7.80 0.60
N SER A 151 5.09 -7.13 1.56
CA SER A 151 6.48 -6.71 1.39
C SER A 151 7.26 -6.76 2.71
N PHE A 152 8.43 -7.40 2.68
CA PHE A 152 9.40 -7.30 3.79
C PHE A 152 10.18 -5.98 3.78
N SER A 153 10.10 -5.20 2.70
CA SER A 153 10.81 -3.91 2.58
C SER A 153 10.49 -2.96 3.71
N LYS A 154 9.23 -2.93 4.17
CA LYS A 154 8.77 -2.04 5.23
C LYS A 154 8.61 -2.76 6.57
N THR A 155 8.22 -4.02 6.51
CA THR A 155 8.06 -4.88 7.69
C THR A 155 9.38 -5.11 8.42
N ALA A 156 10.47 -5.40 7.68
CA ALA A 156 11.74 -5.84 8.26
C ALA A 156 12.97 -5.14 7.65
N GLY A 157 12.81 -4.00 6.98
CA GLY A 157 13.93 -3.24 6.42
C GLY A 157 14.56 -3.84 5.16
N PHE A 158 13.90 -4.77 4.47
CA PHE A 158 14.45 -5.49 3.30
C PHE A 158 14.44 -4.67 2.01
N THR A 159 14.39 -3.34 2.08
CA THR A 159 14.35 -2.46 0.91
C THR A 159 15.52 -2.70 -0.05
N GLY A 160 16.73 -2.91 0.48
CA GLY A 160 17.96 -3.13 -0.30
C GLY A 160 18.23 -4.60 -0.67
N VAL A 161 17.69 -5.56 0.10
CA VAL A 161 17.97 -7.01 -0.10
C VAL A 161 16.86 -7.74 -0.86
N ARG A 162 15.72 -7.10 -1.04
CA ARG A 162 14.62 -7.51 -1.90
C ARG A 162 13.92 -8.81 -1.50
N CYS A 163 12.79 -8.70 -0.79
CA CYS A 163 11.88 -9.82 -0.58
C CYS A 163 10.45 -9.32 -0.38
N ALA A 164 9.52 -10.02 -1.01
CA ALA A 164 8.09 -9.81 -0.93
C ALA A 164 7.35 -11.12 -1.20
N TYR A 165 6.04 -11.11 -1.16
CA TYR A 165 5.23 -12.20 -1.66
C TYR A 165 3.86 -11.72 -2.10
N MET A 166 3.27 -12.47 -3.00
CA MET A 166 1.92 -12.31 -3.49
C MET A 166 1.11 -13.54 -3.13
N VAL A 167 -0.15 -13.37 -2.77
CA VAL A 167 -1.09 -14.46 -2.59
C VAL A 167 -2.11 -14.44 -3.72
N VAL A 168 -2.22 -15.55 -4.43
CA VAL A 168 -3.20 -15.76 -5.50
C VAL A 168 -3.99 -17.02 -5.16
N PRO A 169 -5.17 -16.89 -4.55
CA PRO A 169 -5.96 -18.04 -4.11
C PRO A 169 -6.40 -18.95 -5.25
N HIS A 170 -6.51 -20.27 -4.98
CA HIS A 170 -7.08 -21.24 -5.93
C HIS A 170 -8.53 -20.92 -6.28
N ALA A 171 -9.29 -20.34 -5.35
CA ALA A 171 -10.68 -19.93 -5.57
C ALA A 171 -10.81 -18.74 -6.52
N LEU A 172 -9.72 -18.02 -6.80
CA LEU A 172 -9.75 -16.80 -7.59
C LEU A 172 -9.86 -17.10 -9.08
N LYS A 173 -10.94 -16.59 -9.69
CA LYS A 173 -11.21 -16.74 -11.11
C LYS A 173 -11.49 -15.40 -11.75
N ALA A 174 -11.19 -15.28 -13.04
CA ALA A 174 -11.49 -14.11 -13.85
C ALA A 174 -12.21 -14.49 -15.14
N MET A 175 -12.90 -13.53 -15.74
CA MET A 175 -13.54 -13.71 -17.06
C MET A 175 -12.54 -13.35 -18.15
N ALA A 176 -12.24 -14.30 -19.03
CA ALA A 176 -11.49 -14.02 -20.24
C ALA A 176 -12.34 -13.21 -21.24
N PRO A 177 -11.73 -12.49 -22.20
CA PRO A 177 -12.47 -11.78 -23.26
C PRO A 177 -13.39 -12.67 -24.08
N SER A 178 -13.08 -13.98 -24.15
CA SER A 178 -13.95 -15.00 -24.78
C SER A 178 -15.23 -15.30 -24.02
N GLY A 179 -15.40 -14.79 -22.79
CA GLY A 179 -16.48 -15.13 -21.88
C GLY A 179 -16.25 -16.41 -21.06
N ALA A 180 -15.10 -17.06 -21.22
CA ALA A 180 -14.74 -18.21 -20.40
C ALA A 180 -14.23 -17.80 -19.02
N GLU A 181 -14.58 -18.56 -18.00
CA GLU A 181 -14.01 -18.42 -16.66
C GLU A 181 -12.64 -19.10 -16.61
N VAL A 182 -11.64 -18.41 -16.04
CA VAL A 182 -10.24 -18.87 -15.98
C VAL A 182 -9.72 -18.75 -14.55
N GLU A 183 -9.09 -19.81 -14.05
CA GLU A 183 -8.41 -19.81 -12.75
C GLU A 183 -7.09 -19.02 -12.83
N LEU A 184 -6.93 -18.03 -11.94
CA LEU A 184 -5.76 -17.15 -11.98
C LEU A 184 -4.51 -17.75 -11.32
N ASN A 185 -4.66 -18.62 -10.32
CA ASN A 185 -3.50 -19.25 -9.67
C ASN A 185 -2.61 -20.03 -10.64
N PRO A 186 -3.12 -20.96 -11.47
CA PRO A 186 -2.28 -21.68 -12.44
C PRO A 186 -1.63 -20.76 -13.49
N LEU A 187 -2.34 -19.70 -13.93
CA LEU A 187 -1.79 -18.72 -14.86
C LEU A 187 -0.62 -17.95 -14.23
N TRP A 188 -0.82 -17.46 -13.00
CA TRP A 188 0.24 -16.75 -12.29
C TRP A 188 1.41 -17.68 -11.98
N SER A 189 1.17 -18.89 -11.50
CA SER A 189 2.20 -19.89 -11.25
C SER A 189 3.05 -20.15 -12.50
N ARG A 190 2.40 -20.38 -13.66
CA ARG A 190 3.11 -20.56 -14.93
C ARG A 190 3.94 -19.35 -15.33
N ARG A 191 3.37 -18.15 -15.26
CA ARG A 191 4.09 -16.91 -15.56
C ARG A 191 5.27 -16.72 -14.61
N HIS A 192 5.05 -16.88 -13.31
CA HIS A 192 6.05 -16.69 -12.28
C HIS A 192 7.25 -17.64 -12.51
N CYS A 193 7.01 -18.93 -12.62
CA CYS A 193 8.06 -19.93 -12.86
C CYS A 193 8.76 -19.81 -14.22
N THR A 194 8.13 -19.16 -15.22
CA THR A 194 8.74 -18.97 -16.54
C THR A 194 9.74 -17.81 -16.55
N LYS A 195 9.49 -16.76 -15.79
CA LYS A 195 10.24 -15.50 -15.85
C LYS A 195 11.04 -15.16 -14.58
N PHE A 196 10.95 -16.00 -13.54
CA PHE A 196 11.59 -15.74 -12.26
C PHE A 196 12.01 -17.04 -11.58
N ASN A 197 13.30 -17.15 -11.25
CA ASN A 197 13.87 -18.34 -10.59
C ASN A 197 13.82 -18.29 -9.06
N GLY A 198 13.25 -17.25 -8.48
CA GLY A 198 13.15 -17.06 -7.04
C GLY A 198 14.13 -16.02 -6.49
N VAL A 199 13.85 -15.57 -5.29
CA VAL A 199 14.71 -14.69 -4.50
C VAL A 199 15.96 -15.46 -4.08
N ALA A 200 17.10 -14.76 -3.95
CA ALA A 200 18.34 -15.40 -3.47
C ALA A 200 18.07 -16.16 -2.16
N TYR A 201 18.56 -17.41 -2.08
CA TYR A 201 18.25 -18.33 -0.98
C TYR A 201 18.56 -17.73 0.40
N VAL A 202 19.70 -17.03 0.54
CA VAL A 202 20.08 -16.38 1.80
C VAL A 202 19.07 -15.32 2.25
N ILE A 203 18.42 -14.63 1.30
CA ILE A 203 17.40 -13.64 1.59
C ILE A 203 16.08 -14.30 1.99
N GLN A 204 15.73 -15.44 1.38
CA GLN A 204 14.57 -16.23 1.81
C GLN A 204 14.74 -16.74 3.24
N ARG A 205 15.95 -17.21 3.60
CA ARG A 205 16.27 -17.63 4.98
C ARG A 205 16.21 -16.46 5.97
N ALA A 206 16.68 -15.28 5.56
CA ALA A 206 16.54 -14.07 6.38
C ALA A 206 15.07 -13.67 6.56
N ALA A 207 14.25 -13.77 5.50
CA ALA A 207 12.81 -13.51 5.57
C ALA A 207 12.09 -14.53 6.48
N GLU A 208 12.49 -15.79 6.47
CA GLU A 208 11.98 -16.81 7.40
C GLU A 208 12.29 -16.45 8.86
N ALA A 209 13.52 -15.97 9.14
CA ALA A 209 13.93 -15.56 10.48
C ALA A 209 13.07 -14.41 11.05
N VAL A 210 12.47 -13.57 10.21
CA VAL A 210 11.52 -12.52 10.61
C VAL A 210 10.33 -13.09 11.40
N PHE A 211 9.94 -14.33 11.11
CA PHE A 211 8.82 -15.00 11.78
C PHE A 211 9.19 -15.76 13.06
N SER A 212 10.47 -15.83 13.41
CA SER A 212 10.90 -16.34 14.73
C SER A 212 10.42 -15.40 15.85
N ASP A 213 10.41 -15.89 17.10
CA ASP A 213 10.04 -15.06 18.24
C ASP A 213 10.97 -13.85 18.41
N GLU A 214 12.27 -14.01 18.11
CA GLU A 214 13.22 -12.91 18.09
C GLU A 214 12.94 -11.93 16.97
N GLY A 215 12.78 -12.42 15.73
CA GLY A 215 12.45 -11.60 14.58
C GLY A 215 11.16 -10.80 14.76
N LYS A 216 10.12 -11.40 15.32
CA LYS A 216 8.87 -10.69 15.66
C LYS A 216 9.09 -9.56 16.67
N ARG A 217 9.92 -9.80 17.71
CA ARG A 217 10.28 -8.75 18.69
C ARG A 217 11.04 -7.61 18.05
N GLU A 218 12.02 -7.91 17.19
CA GLU A 218 12.80 -6.89 16.47
C GLU A 218 11.93 -6.08 15.49
N VAL A 219 11.08 -6.74 14.72
CA VAL A 219 10.12 -6.08 13.83
C VAL A 219 9.19 -5.16 14.62
N LYS A 220 8.66 -5.64 15.75
CA LYS A 220 7.82 -4.80 16.61
C LYS A 220 8.57 -3.60 17.14
N ALA A 221 9.78 -3.79 17.66
CA ALA A 221 10.60 -2.69 18.18
C ALA A 221 10.91 -1.65 17.09
N MET A 222 11.24 -2.08 15.88
CA MET A 222 11.51 -1.20 14.75
C MET A 222 10.24 -0.44 14.29
N THR A 223 9.13 -1.13 14.16
CA THR A 223 7.88 -0.48 13.74
C THR A 223 7.34 0.46 14.81
N ASP A 224 7.46 0.12 16.09
CA ASP A 224 7.09 1.00 17.21
C ASP A 224 7.98 2.27 17.24
N TYR A 225 9.28 2.13 16.97
CA TYR A 225 10.18 3.28 16.84
C TYR A 225 9.74 4.24 15.73
N TYR A 226 9.37 3.72 14.56
CA TYR A 226 8.89 4.55 13.46
C TYR A 226 7.50 5.13 13.72
N MET A 227 6.61 4.40 14.37
CA MET A 227 5.29 4.93 14.73
C MET A 227 5.37 5.99 15.82
N GLU A 228 6.33 5.91 16.74
CA GLU A 228 6.59 6.99 17.68
C GLU A 228 7.15 8.24 16.97
N ASN A 229 8.02 8.09 15.96
CA ASN A 229 8.42 9.20 15.10
C ASN A 229 7.21 9.82 14.37
N ALA A 230 6.30 8.97 13.84
CA ALA A 230 5.09 9.45 13.18
C ALA A 230 4.19 10.26 14.13
N ARG A 231 4.04 9.78 15.38
CA ARG A 231 3.30 10.51 16.42
C ARG A 231 3.92 11.88 16.70
N LEU A 232 5.23 11.93 16.90
CA LEU A 232 5.96 13.17 17.15
C LEU A 232 5.81 14.18 16.00
N ILE A 233 5.94 13.69 14.74
CA ILE A 233 5.77 14.56 13.57
C ILE A 233 4.34 15.09 13.52
N ARG A 234 3.34 14.22 13.66
CA ARG A 234 1.93 14.60 13.61
C ARG A 234 1.60 15.63 14.69
N GLU A 235 1.91 15.35 15.95
CA GLU A 235 1.59 16.22 17.09
C GLU A 235 2.40 17.53 17.05
N GLY A 236 3.68 17.45 16.69
CA GLY A 236 4.53 18.62 16.54
C GLY A 236 4.07 19.59 15.46
N LEU A 237 3.58 19.07 14.32
CA LEU A 237 3.01 19.90 13.25
C LEU A 237 1.64 20.45 13.62
N GLN A 238 0.78 19.65 14.25
CA GLN A 238 -0.53 20.11 14.74
C GLN A 238 -0.40 21.23 15.77
N ALA A 239 0.57 21.11 16.68
CA ALA A 239 0.86 22.19 17.68
C ALA A 239 1.32 23.50 17.04
N LYS A 240 1.77 23.46 15.78
CA LYS A 240 2.16 24.64 14.98
C LYS A 240 1.04 25.13 14.05
N GLY A 241 -0.18 24.59 14.18
CA GLY A 241 -1.33 24.99 13.40
C GLY A 241 -1.49 24.33 12.04
N PHE A 242 -0.66 23.34 11.68
CA PHE A 242 -0.83 22.63 10.44
C PHE A 242 -1.98 21.63 10.48
N THR A 243 -2.64 21.46 9.35
CA THR A 243 -3.62 20.38 9.15
C THR A 243 -2.90 19.10 8.72
N VAL A 244 -2.99 18.06 9.53
CA VAL A 244 -2.21 16.82 9.40
C VAL A 244 -3.12 15.61 9.39
N TYR A 245 -2.89 14.71 8.46
CA TYR A 245 -3.54 13.39 8.35
C TYR A 245 -2.50 12.27 8.38
N GLY A 246 -2.94 11.04 8.54
CA GLY A 246 -2.04 9.88 8.63
C GLY A 246 -1.21 9.84 9.91
N GLY A 247 -0.13 9.07 9.89
CA GLY A 247 0.80 8.93 11.02
C GLY A 247 0.21 8.25 12.25
N LYS A 248 -0.88 7.48 12.10
CA LYS A 248 -1.54 6.71 13.15
C LYS A 248 -1.43 5.20 12.90
N ASP A 249 -1.73 4.76 11.69
CA ASP A 249 -1.71 3.37 11.26
C ASP A 249 -0.74 3.14 10.08
N ALA A 250 0.08 4.12 9.78
CA ALA A 250 1.07 4.10 8.71
C ALA A 250 2.24 5.04 9.03
N PRO A 251 3.43 4.78 8.48
CA PRO A 251 4.60 5.63 8.66
C PRO A 251 4.56 6.92 7.82
N TYR A 252 3.42 7.22 7.19
CA TYR A 252 3.22 8.38 6.33
C TYR A 252 2.37 9.44 7.01
N ILE A 253 2.85 10.67 6.91
CA ILE A 253 2.16 11.87 7.35
C ILE A 253 1.77 12.66 6.10
N TRP A 254 0.49 12.92 5.95
CA TRP A 254 -0.08 13.67 4.86
C TRP A 254 -0.41 15.08 5.36
N LEU A 255 0.42 16.02 4.97
CA LEU A 255 0.42 17.38 5.47
C LEU A 255 -0.22 18.31 4.44
N ALA A 256 -1.29 19.02 4.83
CA ALA A 256 -1.88 20.05 3.97
C ALA A 256 -0.91 21.22 3.81
N THR A 257 -0.84 21.78 2.60
CA THR A 257 -0.06 22.98 2.33
C THR A 257 -0.72 24.19 2.97
N PRO A 258 0.05 25.25 3.33
CA PRO A 258 -0.51 26.52 3.71
C PRO A 258 -1.39 27.12 2.61
N ALA A 259 -2.37 27.95 3.00
CA ALA A 259 -3.27 28.59 2.04
C ALA A 259 -2.49 29.36 0.94
N GLY A 260 -2.91 29.16 -0.30
CA GLY A 260 -2.30 29.78 -1.48
C GLY A 260 -1.02 29.12 -1.99
N MET A 261 -0.56 28.02 -1.37
CA MET A 261 0.61 27.28 -1.85
C MET A 261 0.21 25.99 -2.55
N THR A 262 0.83 25.72 -3.69
CA THR A 262 0.78 24.41 -4.34
C THR A 262 1.66 23.38 -3.60
N SER A 263 1.47 22.10 -3.90
CA SER A 263 2.32 21.01 -3.37
C SER A 263 3.81 21.25 -3.64
N VAL A 264 4.14 21.71 -4.84
CA VAL A 264 5.52 21.99 -5.26
C VAL A 264 6.07 23.22 -4.55
N MET A 265 5.31 24.32 -4.49
CA MET A 265 5.74 25.54 -3.78
C MET A 265 6.04 25.26 -2.30
N PHE A 266 5.21 24.46 -1.67
CA PHE A 266 5.44 24.11 -0.26
C PHE A 266 6.62 23.15 -0.09
N PHE A 267 6.81 22.23 -1.01
CA PHE A 267 8.03 21.39 -1.05
C PHE A 267 9.29 22.25 -1.14
N GLU A 268 9.34 23.22 -2.08
CA GLU A 268 10.47 24.11 -2.25
C GLU A 268 10.73 24.96 -1.00
N LYS A 269 9.67 25.47 -0.38
CA LYS A 269 9.76 26.20 0.89
C LYS A 269 10.34 25.34 2.02
N LEU A 270 9.87 24.10 2.18
CA LEU A 270 10.42 23.16 3.17
C LEU A 270 11.90 22.86 2.89
N LEU A 271 12.26 22.70 1.61
CA LEU A 271 13.65 22.44 1.23
C LEU A 271 14.57 23.63 1.54
N HIS A 272 14.19 24.85 1.17
CA HIS A 272 15.02 26.02 1.32
C HIS A 272 15.06 26.53 2.77
N ASP A 273 13.92 26.66 3.42
CA ASP A 273 13.82 27.28 4.74
C ASP A 273 14.10 26.32 5.89
N ALA A 274 13.72 25.02 5.72
CA ALA A 274 13.89 24.01 6.75
C ALA A 274 14.93 22.92 6.40
N GLN A 275 15.49 22.95 5.19
CA GLN A 275 16.41 21.91 4.69
C GLN A 275 15.77 20.51 4.82
N LEU A 276 14.52 20.39 4.42
CA LEU A 276 13.70 19.22 4.58
C LEU A 276 13.20 18.72 3.23
N VAL A 277 13.53 17.48 2.90
CA VAL A 277 13.05 16.83 1.67
C VAL A 277 11.74 16.10 1.98
N CYS A 278 10.70 16.39 1.22
CA CYS A 278 9.43 15.68 1.25
C CYS A 278 9.01 15.26 -0.16
N THR A 279 7.83 14.69 -0.30
CA THR A 279 7.29 14.40 -1.64
C THR A 279 6.07 15.28 -1.87
N PRO A 280 6.05 16.12 -2.95
CA PRO A 280 4.85 16.86 -3.33
C PRO A 280 3.67 15.93 -3.56
N GLY A 281 2.51 16.29 -3.06
CA GLY A 281 1.32 15.45 -3.15
C GLY A 281 0.81 15.27 -4.58
N SER A 282 0.99 16.27 -5.43
CA SER A 282 0.70 16.19 -6.87
C SER A 282 1.41 15.05 -7.59
N GLY A 283 2.56 14.56 -7.06
CA GLY A 283 3.26 13.37 -7.56
C GLY A 283 2.51 12.05 -7.34
N PHE A 284 1.46 12.05 -6.51
CA PHE A 284 0.64 10.87 -6.23
C PHE A 284 -0.71 10.87 -6.96
N GLY A 285 -1.04 11.95 -7.67
CA GLY A 285 -2.28 12.12 -8.41
C GLY A 285 -2.86 13.52 -8.23
N ALA A 286 -3.90 13.82 -8.99
CA ALA A 286 -4.52 15.15 -9.00
C ALA A 286 -5.12 15.55 -7.65
N CYS A 287 -5.75 14.60 -6.94
CA CYS A 287 -6.30 14.81 -5.59
C CYS A 287 -5.21 14.93 -4.50
N GLY A 288 -3.94 14.72 -4.87
CA GLY A 288 -2.80 14.99 -4.00
C GLY A 288 -2.34 16.43 -4.02
N GLU A 289 -2.85 17.27 -4.95
CA GLU A 289 -2.52 18.71 -4.95
C GLU A 289 -3.03 19.38 -3.67
N GLY A 290 -2.22 20.32 -3.14
CA GLY A 290 -2.47 20.96 -1.85
C GLY A 290 -1.99 20.16 -0.63
N TYR A 291 -1.16 19.14 -0.86
CA TYR A 291 -0.55 18.32 0.20
C TYR A 291 0.93 18.03 -0.08
N VAL A 292 1.65 17.63 0.96
CA VAL A 292 2.97 16.97 0.86
C VAL A 292 2.99 15.73 1.76
N ARG A 293 3.74 14.69 1.33
CA ARG A 293 3.96 13.49 2.15
C ARG A 293 5.28 13.60 2.89
N LEU A 294 5.23 13.47 4.23
CA LEU A 294 6.37 13.20 5.08
C LEU A 294 6.41 11.70 5.46
N THR A 295 7.56 11.24 5.93
CA THR A 295 7.72 9.87 6.41
C THR A 295 8.41 9.84 7.77
N SER A 296 8.12 8.80 8.55
CA SER A 296 8.71 8.60 9.88
C SER A 296 9.94 7.68 9.87
N PHE A 297 10.44 7.28 8.70
CA PHE A 297 11.55 6.33 8.53
C PHE A 297 12.94 6.88 8.87
N GLY A 298 13.02 8.11 9.36
CA GLY A 298 14.28 8.73 9.81
C GLY A 298 14.66 8.35 11.24
N THR A 299 15.81 8.86 11.68
CA THR A 299 16.20 8.76 13.10
C THR A 299 15.36 9.72 13.96
N ARG A 300 15.20 9.41 15.24
CA ARG A 300 14.53 10.28 16.22
C ARG A 300 15.16 11.67 16.26
N GLU A 301 16.49 11.72 16.26
CA GLU A 301 17.24 12.98 16.26
C GLU A 301 16.89 13.85 15.04
N ASN A 302 16.91 13.27 13.83
CA ASN A 302 16.54 14.00 12.61
C ASN A 302 15.07 14.42 12.60
N THR A 303 14.18 13.60 13.17
CA THR A 303 12.76 13.94 13.33
C THR A 303 12.58 15.20 14.20
N LEU A 304 13.25 15.25 15.35
CA LEU A 304 13.18 16.40 16.27
C LEU A 304 13.81 17.65 15.64
N LYS A 305 14.97 17.52 14.99
CA LYS A 305 15.60 18.63 14.23
C LYS A 305 14.70 19.17 13.13
N ALA A 306 14.00 18.29 12.39
CA ALA A 306 13.07 18.69 11.36
C ALA A 306 11.90 19.54 11.94
N LEU A 307 11.32 19.09 13.04
CA LEU A 307 10.25 19.81 13.73
C LEU A 307 10.71 21.17 14.27
N GLU A 308 11.92 21.26 14.81
CA GLU A 308 12.51 22.53 15.24
C GLU A 308 12.66 23.50 14.08
N ARG A 309 13.20 23.04 12.93
CA ARG A 309 13.41 23.87 11.73
C ARG A 309 12.07 24.35 11.15
N ILE A 310 11.08 23.48 11.02
CA ILE A 310 9.72 23.87 10.60
C ILE A 310 9.14 24.93 11.55
N GLY A 311 9.43 24.84 12.85
CA GLY A 311 8.96 25.80 13.83
C GLY A 311 9.56 27.20 13.72
N LYS A 312 10.68 27.33 13.03
CA LYS A 312 11.38 28.62 12.78
C LYS A 312 10.99 29.24 11.43
N MET A 313 10.23 28.51 10.58
CA MET A 313 9.79 29.03 9.30
C MET A 313 8.71 30.10 9.46
N SER A 314 8.78 31.13 8.64
CA SER A 314 7.65 32.05 8.42
C SER A 314 6.71 31.45 7.38
N LEU A 315 5.45 31.23 7.73
CA LEU A 315 4.41 30.69 6.86
C LEU A 315 3.61 31.81 6.22
#